data_7b6035d3ddf00361c443e465132fe9f7
#
_entry.id   7b6035d3ddf00361c443e465132fe9f7
#
_cell.length_a   1.000
_cell.length_b   1.000
_cell.length_c   1.000
_cell.angle_alpha   90.00
_cell.angle_beta   90.00
_cell.angle_gamma   90.00
#
_symmetry.space_group_name_H-M   'P 1'
#
loop_
_entity.id
_entity.type
_entity.pdbx_description
1 polymer ?
#
loop_
_entity_poly.entity_id
_entity_poly.type
_entity_poly.pdbx_seq_one_letter_code
_entity_poly.pdbx_strand_id
1 'polypeptide(L)'
;VEAGLGEILEARQKLEEIYAAYAEPDADFEKLAEQQAKYEAIIAAAGTDSETQMEIAADALRLPPWDASVEKLSGGERRRIALCKLLLSRPDMLLLDEPTNHLDAESVDWLEQFLQRFPGTVVAITHDRYFLDNAAEWILELDRGSGIPWKGNYSDWLEQKEKRLEV
;
A
#
# COMPACT_ATOMS: atom_id res chain seq x y z
N VAL A 1 -19.32 -7.56 9.48
CA VAL A 1 -18.11 -6.70 9.53
C VAL A 1 -17.07 -7.39 8.68
N GLU A 2 -16.84 -6.88 7.49
CA GLU A 2 -15.77 -7.38 6.62
C GLU A 2 -14.43 -7.13 7.33
N ALA A 3 -13.72 -8.21 7.63
CA ALA A 3 -12.34 -8.12 8.08
C ALA A 3 -11.53 -7.39 7.01
N GLY A 4 -10.84 -6.31 7.40
CA GLY A 4 -10.01 -5.57 6.47
C GLY A 4 -8.83 -6.41 5.98
N LEU A 5 -8.33 -6.14 4.79
CA LEU A 5 -7.12 -6.81 4.25
C LEU A 5 -5.94 -6.77 5.22
N GLY A 6 -5.84 -5.73 6.06
CA GLY A 6 -4.83 -5.63 7.11
C GLY A 6 -4.94 -6.74 8.16
N GLU A 7 -6.16 -7.06 8.61
CA GLU A 7 -6.40 -8.15 9.57
C GLU A 7 -6.07 -9.51 8.97
N ILE A 8 -6.29 -9.70 7.67
CA ILE A 8 -5.97 -10.95 6.97
C ILE A 8 -4.46 -11.13 6.84
N LEU A 9 -3.74 -10.08 6.47
CA LEU A 9 -2.28 -10.13 6.38
C LEU A 9 -1.65 -10.41 7.74
N GLU A 10 -2.17 -9.78 8.80
CA GLU A 10 -1.73 -10.04 10.17
C GLU A 10 -2.05 -11.47 10.61
N ALA A 11 -3.25 -11.96 10.30
CA ALA A 11 -3.65 -13.33 10.60
C ALA A 11 -2.76 -14.37 9.87
N ARG A 12 -2.39 -14.12 8.62
CA ARG A 12 -1.46 -14.99 7.87
C ARG A 12 -0.07 -15.00 8.48
N GLN A 13 0.45 -13.83 8.85
CA GLN A 13 1.74 -13.73 9.52
C GLN A 13 1.74 -14.48 10.87
N LYS A 14 0.67 -14.35 11.64
CA LYS A 14 0.50 -15.08 12.90
C LYS A 14 0.40 -16.59 12.70
N LEU A 15 -0.23 -17.06 11.64
CA LEU A 15 -0.24 -18.49 11.29
C LEU A 15 1.15 -19.02 10.97
N GLU A 16 1.97 -18.29 10.23
CA GLU A 16 3.36 -18.68 9.97
C GLU A 16 4.17 -18.77 11.26
N GLU A 17 4.02 -17.80 12.18
CA GLU A 17 4.65 -17.84 13.49
C GLU A 17 4.20 -19.06 14.30
N ILE A 18 2.91 -19.41 14.27
CA ILE A 18 2.34 -20.60 14.95
C ILE A 18 2.88 -21.89 14.35
N TYR A 19 2.96 -22.00 13.03
CA TYR A 19 3.53 -23.19 12.38
C TYR A 19 5.01 -23.36 12.71
N ALA A 20 5.76 -22.28 12.81
CA ALA A 20 7.15 -22.32 13.28
C ALA A 20 7.24 -22.76 14.76
N ALA A 21 6.32 -22.30 15.61
CA ALA A 21 6.27 -22.64 17.03
C ALA A 21 5.95 -24.12 17.30
N TYR A 22 5.23 -24.81 16.39
CA TYR A 22 5.01 -26.24 16.51
C TYR A 22 6.30 -27.08 16.41
N ALA A 23 7.35 -26.54 15.83
CA ALA A 23 8.65 -27.19 15.72
C ALA A 23 9.52 -27.07 17.00
N GLU A 24 9.13 -26.23 17.95
CA GLU A 24 9.87 -26.04 19.20
C GLU A 24 9.69 -27.23 20.15
N PRO A 25 10.76 -27.66 20.86
CA PRO A 25 10.72 -28.86 21.73
C PRO A 25 9.74 -28.78 22.91
N ASP A 26 9.41 -27.56 23.35
CA ASP A 26 8.54 -27.24 24.48
C ASP A 26 7.22 -26.60 24.05
N ALA A 27 6.80 -26.86 22.82
CA ALA A 27 5.57 -26.30 22.26
C ALA A 27 4.32 -26.73 23.04
N ASP A 28 3.50 -25.75 23.41
CA ASP A 28 2.16 -25.98 23.96
C ASP A 28 1.16 -26.20 22.81
N PHE A 29 0.99 -27.46 22.41
CA PHE A 29 0.16 -27.85 21.27
C PHE A 29 -1.31 -27.44 21.41
N GLU A 30 -1.85 -27.46 22.63
CA GLU A 30 -3.26 -27.10 22.86
C GLU A 30 -3.47 -25.60 22.63
N LYS A 31 -2.61 -24.77 23.17
CA LYS A 31 -2.64 -23.31 23.01
C LYS A 31 -2.37 -22.90 21.55
N LEU A 32 -1.42 -23.55 20.88
CA LEU A 32 -1.11 -23.28 19.49
C LEU A 32 -2.28 -23.67 18.56
N ALA A 33 -2.96 -24.80 18.83
CA ALA A 33 -4.14 -25.23 18.07
C ALA A 33 -5.31 -24.26 18.24
N GLU A 34 -5.54 -23.71 19.42
CA GLU A 34 -6.55 -22.69 19.66
C GLU A 34 -6.26 -21.40 18.88
N GLN A 35 -5.02 -20.94 18.93
CA GLN A 35 -4.59 -19.77 18.18
C GLN A 35 -4.68 -19.98 16.67
N GLN A 36 -4.25 -21.15 16.18
CA GLN A 36 -4.36 -21.52 14.78
C GLN A 36 -5.82 -21.45 14.30
N ALA A 37 -6.74 -22.09 15.02
CA ALA A 37 -8.17 -22.08 14.69
C ALA A 37 -8.73 -20.66 14.62
N LYS A 38 -8.33 -19.78 15.53
CA LYS A 38 -8.74 -18.36 15.54
C LYS A 38 -8.31 -17.64 14.26
N TYR A 39 -7.04 -17.74 13.87
CA TYR A 39 -6.53 -17.03 12.70
C TYR A 39 -7.01 -17.65 11.38
N GLU A 40 -7.16 -18.96 11.32
CA GLU A 40 -7.78 -19.64 10.17
C GLU A 40 -9.25 -19.21 9.98
N ALA A 41 -10.00 -19.01 11.06
CA ALA A 41 -11.36 -18.49 10.97
C ALA A 41 -11.43 -17.06 10.45
N ILE A 42 -10.48 -16.18 10.80
CA ILE A 42 -10.38 -14.82 10.28
C ILE A 42 -10.14 -14.84 8.77
N ILE A 43 -9.20 -15.68 8.31
CA ILE A 43 -8.88 -15.83 6.87
C ILE A 43 -10.07 -16.41 6.11
N ALA A 44 -10.73 -17.43 6.63
CA ALA A 44 -11.88 -18.06 6.01
C ALA A 44 -13.09 -17.10 5.89
N ALA A 45 -13.30 -16.23 6.90
CA ALA A 45 -14.36 -15.23 6.88
C ALA A 45 -14.14 -14.13 5.84
N ALA A 46 -12.88 -13.86 5.49
CA ALA A 46 -12.51 -12.87 4.47
C ALA A 46 -12.76 -13.35 3.03
N GLY A 47 -12.85 -14.64 2.80
CA GLY A 47 -13.14 -15.27 1.51
C GLY A 47 -11.99 -15.15 0.49
N THR A 48 -12.28 -15.63 -0.73
CA THR A 48 -11.33 -15.63 -1.87
C THR A 48 -11.03 -14.25 -2.44
N ASP A 49 -11.83 -13.24 -2.14
CA ASP A 49 -11.72 -11.89 -2.70
C ASP A 49 -10.42 -11.18 -2.28
N SER A 50 -10.01 -11.35 -1.02
CA SER A 50 -8.76 -10.77 -0.51
C SER A 50 -7.50 -11.40 -1.12
N GLU A 51 -7.53 -12.70 -1.38
CA GLU A 51 -6.44 -13.41 -2.02
C GLU A 51 -6.25 -12.95 -3.47
N THR A 52 -7.36 -12.83 -4.19
CA THR A 52 -7.39 -12.27 -5.54
C THR A 52 -6.86 -10.84 -5.57
N GLN A 53 -7.23 -9.99 -4.63
CA GLN A 53 -6.72 -8.62 -4.54
C GLN A 53 -5.21 -8.58 -4.25
N MET A 54 -4.71 -9.47 -3.40
CA MET A 54 -3.27 -9.59 -3.17
C MET A 54 -2.51 -10.03 -4.42
N GLU A 55 -3.01 -11.00 -5.16
CA GLU A 55 -2.42 -11.47 -6.40
C GLU A 55 -2.40 -10.37 -7.47
N ILE A 56 -3.51 -9.65 -7.65
CA ILE A 56 -3.58 -8.54 -8.59
C ILE A 56 -2.57 -7.44 -8.24
N ALA A 57 -2.49 -7.04 -6.97
CA ALA A 57 -1.55 -6.02 -6.52
C ALA A 57 -0.09 -6.47 -6.66
N ALA A 58 0.21 -7.71 -6.34
CA ALA A 58 1.54 -8.29 -6.45
C ALA A 58 2.00 -8.35 -7.92
N ASP A 59 1.12 -8.75 -8.83
CA ASP A 59 1.40 -8.78 -10.27
C ASP A 59 1.58 -7.36 -10.82
N ALA A 60 0.68 -6.43 -10.49
CA ALA A 60 0.74 -5.05 -10.92
C ALA A 60 2.01 -4.31 -10.48
N LEU A 61 2.48 -4.56 -9.26
CA LEU A 61 3.71 -3.99 -8.71
C LEU A 61 4.96 -4.84 -9.02
N ARG A 62 4.81 -5.91 -9.78
CA ARG A 62 5.90 -6.82 -10.17
C ARG A 62 6.72 -7.28 -8.98
N LEU A 63 6.03 -7.83 -7.97
CA LEU A 63 6.68 -8.37 -6.80
C LEU A 63 7.47 -9.64 -7.15
N PRO A 64 8.57 -9.92 -6.42
CA PRO A 64 9.30 -11.18 -6.56
C PRO A 64 8.39 -12.38 -6.19
N PRO A 65 8.78 -13.60 -6.56
CA PRO A 65 8.07 -14.82 -6.17
C PRO A 65 7.84 -14.90 -4.65
N TRP A 66 6.74 -15.49 -4.23
CA TRP A 66 6.34 -15.59 -2.81
C TRP A 66 7.35 -16.34 -1.93
N ASP A 67 8.15 -17.23 -2.52
CA ASP A 67 9.20 -17.99 -1.86
C ASP A 67 10.57 -17.30 -1.87
N ALA A 68 10.65 -16.08 -2.39
CA ALA A 68 11.89 -15.32 -2.44
C ALA A 68 12.36 -14.92 -1.03
N SER A 69 13.63 -15.15 -0.73
CA SER A 69 14.23 -14.74 0.54
C SER A 69 14.38 -13.21 0.57
N VAL A 70 13.81 -12.57 1.60
CA VAL A 70 13.85 -11.11 1.79
C VAL A 70 15.29 -10.57 1.84
N GLU A 71 16.23 -11.36 2.35
CA GLU A 71 17.65 -10.98 2.44
C GLU A 71 18.31 -10.79 1.08
N LYS A 72 17.82 -11.50 0.06
CA LYS A 72 18.38 -11.49 -1.31
C LYS A 72 17.70 -10.46 -2.22
N LEU A 73 16.68 -9.77 -1.75
CA LEU A 73 15.94 -8.80 -2.55
C LEU A 73 16.74 -7.50 -2.73
N SER A 74 16.60 -6.91 -3.91
CA SER A 74 17.09 -5.56 -4.20
C SER A 74 16.33 -4.51 -3.37
N GLY A 75 16.89 -3.31 -3.25
CA GLY A 75 16.22 -2.19 -2.58
C GLY A 75 14.87 -1.84 -3.24
N GLY A 76 14.81 -1.89 -4.56
CA GLY A 76 13.58 -1.64 -5.33
C GLY A 76 12.51 -2.69 -5.08
N GLU A 77 12.86 -3.97 -5.04
CA GLU A 77 11.94 -5.07 -4.72
C GLU A 77 11.38 -4.94 -3.30
N ARG A 78 12.24 -4.69 -2.31
CA ARG A 78 11.79 -4.44 -0.93
C ARG A 78 10.83 -3.27 -0.83
N ARG A 79 11.10 -2.18 -1.56
CA ARG A 79 10.24 -0.99 -1.58
C ARG A 79 8.88 -1.28 -2.20
N ARG A 80 8.83 -2.03 -3.30
CA ARG A 80 7.55 -2.45 -3.93
C ARG A 80 6.74 -3.37 -3.03
N ILE A 81 7.38 -4.29 -2.32
CA ILE A 81 6.71 -5.15 -1.32
C ILE A 81 6.13 -4.30 -0.19
N ALA A 82 6.90 -3.37 0.35
CA ALA A 82 6.44 -2.47 1.41
C ALA A 82 5.25 -1.61 0.96
N LEU A 83 5.30 -1.09 -0.26
CA LEU A 83 4.19 -0.35 -0.86
C LEU A 83 2.94 -1.21 -1.00
N CYS A 84 3.07 -2.41 -1.56
CA CYS A 84 1.97 -3.35 -1.70
C CYS A 84 1.31 -3.66 -0.35
N LYS A 85 2.10 -3.99 0.67
CA LYS A 85 1.62 -4.25 2.03
C LYS A 85 0.86 -3.04 2.59
N LEU A 86 1.40 -1.84 2.43
CA LEU A 86 0.78 -0.61 2.90
C LEU A 86 -0.57 -0.35 2.23
N LEU A 87 -0.64 -0.47 0.91
CA LEU A 87 -1.88 -0.23 0.15
C LEU A 87 -2.97 -1.24 0.52
N LEU A 88 -2.62 -2.50 0.66
CA LEU A 88 -3.56 -3.58 1.00
C LEU A 88 -4.01 -3.55 2.47
N SER A 89 -3.28 -2.88 3.37
CA SER A 89 -3.68 -2.72 4.76
C SER A 89 -4.88 -1.79 4.95
N ARG A 90 -5.28 -1.05 3.92
CA ARG A 90 -6.42 -0.13 3.88
C ARG A 90 -6.50 0.80 5.10
N PRO A 91 -5.46 1.58 5.39
CA PRO A 91 -5.50 2.55 6.49
C PRO A 91 -6.47 3.69 6.16
N ASP A 92 -6.87 4.46 7.15
CA ASP A 92 -7.70 5.66 6.95
C ASP A 92 -6.93 6.77 6.22
N MET A 93 -5.61 6.80 6.36
CA MET A 93 -4.72 7.76 5.71
C MET A 93 -3.46 7.07 5.19
N LEU A 94 -3.13 7.34 3.94
CA LEU A 94 -1.86 6.96 3.30
C LEU A 94 -0.93 8.17 3.24
N LEU A 95 0.30 7.98 3.73
CA LEU A 95 1.39 8.94 3.57
C LEU A 95 2.46 8.30 2.66
N LEU A 96 2.62 8.84 1.47
CA LEU A 96 3.49 8.28 0.44
C LEU A 96 4.61 9.26 0.11
N ASP A 97 5.85 8.81 0.20
CA ASP A 97 7.03 9.57 -0.18
C ASP A 97 7.64 8.99 -1.45
N GLU A 98 7.58 9.77 -2.55
CA GLU A 98 8.02 9.37 -3.89
C GLU A 98 7.52 7.97 -4.31
N PRO A 99 6.19 7.72 -4.30
CA PRO A 99 5.64 6.38 -4.48
C PRO A 99 5.86 5.78 -5.86
N THR A 100 6.13 6.60 -6.88
CA THR A 100 6.37 6.15 -8.26
C THR A 100 7.82 5.76 -8.53
N ASN A 101 8.74 6.04 -7.62
CA ASN A 101 10.12 5.65 -7.77
C ASN A 101 10.28 4.12 -7.83
N HIS A 102 11.09 3.66 -8.77
CA HIS A 102 11.33 2.23 -9.06
C HIS A 102 10.10 1.46 -9.59
N LEU A 103 9.07 2.15 -10.04
CA LEU A 103 7.94 1.57 -10.75
C LEU A 103 8.06 1.77 -12.25
N ASP A 104 7.65 0.78 -13.04
CA ASP A 104 7.45 0.95 -14.48
C ASP A 104 6.12 1.66 -14.77
N ALA A 105 5.89 2.01 -16.04
CA ALA A 105 4.71 2.77 -16.45
C ALA A 105 3.38 2.06 -16.13
N GLU A 106 3.33 0.74 -16.28
CA GLU A 106 2.14 -0.06 -15.99
C GLU A 106 1.84 -0.10 -14.48
N SER A 107 2.88 -0.23 -13.67
CA SER A 107 2.75 -0.19 -12.21
C SER A 107 2.32 1.18 -11.70
N VAL A 108 2.82 2.27 -12.32
CA VAL A 108 2.38 3.64 -12.00
C VAL A 108 0.91 3.82 -12.34
N ASP A 109 0.48 3.39 -13.54
CA ASP A 109 -0.93 3.48 -13.95
C ASP A 109 -1.86 2.71 -12.99
N TRP A 110 -1.48 1.52 -12.62
CA TRP A 110 -2.22 0.74 -11.62
C TRP A 110 -2.30 1.46 -10.26
N LEU A 111 -1.18 2.05 -9.78
CA LEU A 111 -1.14 2.80 -8.54
C LEU A 111 -2.05 4.02 -8.58
N GLU A 112 -2.03 4.79 -9.67
CA GLU A 112 -2.91 5.94 -9.87
C GLU A 112 -4.39 5.53 -9.77
N GLN A 113 -4.79 4.45 -10.45
CA GLN A 113 -6.15 3.93 -10.40
C GLN A 113 -6.53 3.42 -9.01
N PHE A 114 -5.60 2.77 -8.31
CA PHE A 114 -5.80 2.33 -6.93
C PHE A 114 -6.06 3.51 -6.00
N LEU A 115 -5.26 4.57 -6.08
CA LEU A 115 -5.39 5.76 -5.24
C LEU A 115 -6.65 6.55 -5.54
N GLN A 116 -7.09 6.62 -6.79
CA GLN A 116 -8.36 7.25 -7.17
C GLN A 116 -9.59 6.57 -6.54
N ARG A 117 -9.51 5.26 -6.29
CA ARG A 117 -10.57 4.47 -5.67
C ARG A 117 -10.40 4.29 -4.16
N PHE A 118 -9.27 4.76 -3.61
CA PHE A 118 -8.99 4.63 -2.20
C PHE A 118 -9.98 5.45 -1.36
N PRO A 119 -10.71 4.83 -0.40
CA PRO A 119 -11.78 5.51 0.33
C PRO A 119 -11.28 6.48 1.41
N GLY A 120 -10.01 6.41 1.79
CA GLY A 120 -9.38 7.24 2.81
C GLY A 120 -8.68 8.48 2.22
N THR A 121 -7.90 9.13 3.05
CA THR A 121 -7.09 10.29 2.66
C THR A 121 -5.72 9.84 2.16
N VAL A 122 -5.27 10.41 1.05
CA VAL A 122 -3.92 10.18 0.50
C VAL A 122 -3.15 11.49 0.53
N VAL A 123 -1.96 11.46 1.13
CA VAL A 123 -0.98 12.55 1.07
C VAL A 123 0.28 11.99 0.43
N ALA A 124 0.65 12.51 -0.73
CA ALA A 124 1.84 12.08 -1.45
C ALA A 124 2.81 13.23 -1.67
N ILE A 125 4.10 12.96 -1.47
CA ILE A 125 5.21 13.85 -1.82
C ILE A 125 5.86 13.26 -3.05
N THR A 126 5.90 14.01 -4.16
CA THR A 126 6.49 13.51 -5.41
C THR A 126 6.94 14.65 -6.31
N HIS A 127 7.91 14.36 -7.17
CA HIS A 127 8.34 15.20 -8.29
C HIS A 127 7.76 14.76 -9.63
N ASP A 128 6.97 13.68 -9.63
CA ASP A 128 6.31 13.15 -10.82
C ASP A 128 5.06 13.96 -11.16
N ARG A 129 5.20 14.84 -12.16
CA ARG A 129 4.12 15.76 -12.60
C ARG A 129 2.94 15.01 -13.22
N TYR A 130 3.21 13.92 -13.94
CA TYR A 130 2.15 13.10 -14.54
C TYR A 130 1.33 12.39 -13.48
N PHE A 131 2.00 11.85 -12.45
CA PHE A 131 1.32 11.25 -11.31
C PHE A 131 0.44 12.28 -10.59
N LEU A 132 0.94 13.49 -10.32
CA LEU A 132 0.16 14.56 -9.72
C LEU A 132 -1.02 15.00 -10.59
N ASP A 133 -0.84 15.01 -11.89
CA ASP A 133 -1.91 15.39 -12.81
C ASP A 133 -3.04 14.34 -12.84
N ASN A 134 -2.70 13.08 -12.75
CA ASN A 134 -3.66 11.97 -12.81
C ASN A 134 -4.31 11.63 -11.46
N ALA A 135 -3.59 11.79 -10.34
CA ALA A 135 -4.02 11.30 -9.03
C ALA A 135 -4.40 12.40 -8.02
N ALA A 136 -3.91 13.63 -8.18
CA ALA A 136 -4.13 14.66 -7.20
C ALA A 136 -5.45 15.41 -7.41
N GLU A 137 -6.20 15.61 -6.32
CA GLU A 137 -7.38 16.49 -6.26
C GLU A 137 -7.02 17.85 -5.67
N TRP A 138 -5.94 17.91 -4.91
CA TRP A 138 -5.38 19.09 -4.29
C TRP A 138 -3.86 19.07 -4.38
N ILE A 139 -3.26 20.26 -4.56
CA ILE A 139 -1.82 20.47 -4.46
C ILE A 139 -1.53 21.36 -3.25
N LEU A 140 -0.66 20.91 -2.36
CA LEU A 140 -0.10 21.74 -1.29
C LEU A 140 1.29 22.18 -1.72
N GLU A 141 1.40 23.45 -2.11
CA GLU A 141 2.70 24.05 -2.44
C GLU A 141 3.38 24.50 -1.14
N LEU A 142 4.63 24.09 -0.98
CA LEU A 142 5.48 24.54 0.13
C LEU A 142 6.41 25.64 -0.39
N ASP A 143 6.22 26.85 0.06
CA ASP A 143 7.05 27.99 -0.32
C ASP A 143 7.46 28.80 0.92
N ARG A 144 8.76 28.97 1.10
CA ARG A 144 9.38 29.83 2.15
C ARG A 144 8.79 29.60 3.55
N GLY A 145 8.57 28.34 3.91
CA GLY A 145 8.03 27.96 5.22
C GLY A 145 6.51 28.06 5.35
N SER A 146 5.80 28.38 4.28
CA SER A 146 4.35 28.43 4.21
C SER A 146 3.80 27.32 3.32
N GLY A 147 2.62 26.78 3.67
CA GLY A 147 1.87 25.84 2.86
C GLY A 147 0.71 26.54 2.18
N ILE A 148 0.64 26.51 0.86
CA ILE A 148 -0.42 27.13 0.06
C ILE A 148 -1.24 26.03 -0.60
N PRO A 149 -2.51 25.82 -0.21
CA PRO A 149 -3.36 24.82 -0.83
C PRO A 149 -3.97 25.33 -2.13
N TRP A 150 -3.94 24.48 -3.16
CA TRP A 150 -4.53 24.72 -4.46
C TRP A 150 -5.48 23.59 -4.81
N LYS A 151 -6.68 23.91 -5.22
CA LYS A 151 -7.65 22.89 -5.65
C LYS A 151 -7.35 22.48 -7.09
N GLY A 152 -7.38 21.17 -7.35
CA GLY A 152 -7.17 20.59 -8.65
C GLY A 152 -5.86 19.80 -8.75
N ASN A 153 -5.55 19.34 -9.96
CA ASN A 153 -4.35 18.58 -10.29
C ASN A 153 -3.15 19.50 -10.58
N TYR A 154 -2.06 18.93 -11.07
CA TYR A 154 -0.85 19.70 -11.39
C TYR A 154 -1.07 20.75 -12.47
N SER A 155 -1.82 20.43 -13.54
CA SER A 155 -2.15 21.37 -14.61
C SER A 155 -3.00 22.54 -14.10
N ASP A 156 -4.00 22.27 -13.26
CA ASP A 156 -4.82 23.29 -12.62
C ASP A 156 -4.00 24.21 -11.71
N TRP A 157 -3.08 23.62 -10.94
CA TRP A 157 -2.15 24.36 -10.09
C TRP A 157 -1.30 25.34 -10.92
N LEU A 158 -0.74 24.86 -12.03
CA LEU A 158 0.13 25.66 -12.89
C LEU A 158 -0.63 26.87 -13.46
N GLU A 159 -1.83 26.66 -13.98
CA GLU A 159 -2.69 27.72 -14.52
C GLU A 159 -3.08 28.76 -13.44
N GLN A 160 -3.48 28.30 -12.26
CA GLN A 160 -3.83 29.20 -11.14
C GLN A 160 -2.64 30.02 -10.67
N LYS A 161 -1.45 29.41 -10.65
CA LYS A 161 -0.21 30.06 -10.24
C LYS A 161 0.21 31.15 -11.23
N GLU A 162 0.14 30.86 -12.54
CA GLU A 162 0.41 31.85 -13.59
C GLU A 162 -0.52 33.07 -13.48
N LYS A 163 -1.82 32.85 -13.36
CA LYS A 163 -2.81 33.93 -13.15
C LYS A 163 -2.53 34.78 -11.92
N ARG A 164 -2.01 34.18 -10.85
CA ARG A 164 -1.67 34.92 -9.62
C ARG A 164 -0.41 35.77 -9.76
N LEU A 165 0.51 35.41 -10.66
CA LEU A 165 1.74 36.16 -10.90
C LEU A 165 1.55 37.33 -11.87
N GLU A 166 0.47 37.31 -12.68
CA GLU A 166 0.11 38.38 -13.60
C GLU A 166 -0.61 39.57 -12.95
N VAL A 167 -1.01 39.46 -11.68
CA VAL A 167 -1.67 40.48 -10.86
C VAL A 167 -0.68 41.14 -9.92
#